data_1bfab35c51e945a3cf598ee73d79c159
#
_entry.id   1bfab35c51e945a3cf598ee73d79c159
#
_cell.length_a   1.000
_cell.length_b   1.000
_cell.length_c   1.000
_cell.angle_alpha   90.00
_cell.angle_beta   90.00
_cell.angle_gamma   90.00
#
_symmetry.space_group_name_H-M   'P 1'
#
loop_
_entity.id
_entity.type
_entity.pdbx_description
1 polymer ?
#
loop_
_entity_poly.entity_id
_entity_poly.type
_entity_poly.pdbx_seq_one_letter_code
_entity_poly.pdbx_strand_id
1 'polypeptide(L)'
;MMVDDRFSHLAPEAVRLLDSSAAAKFSLIERDKVIETQRFQIGTGRMEDLYGHPRIGRPPNLLAYGPSGIGKSHMIDAVVARHPIRRNRATGELIIPIAQMEFPPDPDRRWFAKELALALGYHTALPRDSADVFALLLRRLHEARTRLIICEEIGNLPSFRYREVQEFYGMTRWISNQSKIPMVYTGTDAALGLIEGDVQIARRFERLALTPWGPDAEFAGFVKAYLRFIPLREPTVCNREFISKLHKASGGITDSVVKILNRAAKRAIQGGSDRLT
;
A
#
# COMPACT_ATOMS: atom_id res chain seq x y z
N MET A 1 -3.63 31.54 -12.06
CA MET A 1 -3.74 32.16 -10.73
C MET A 1 -2.33 32.15 -10.15
N MET A 2 -1.65 33.30 -10.08
CA MET A 2 -0.29 33.38 -9.51
C MET A 2 -0.38 33.01 -8.04
N VAL A 3 0.36 31.99 -7.61
CA VAL A 3 0.52 31.67 -6.19
C VAL A 3 1.31 32.83 -5.59
N ASP A 4 0.77 33.46 -4.55
CA ASP A 4 1.48 34.51 -3.81
C ASP A 4 2.80 33.92 -3.31
N ASP A 5 3.91 34.51 -3.71
CA ASP A 5 5.27 34.00 -3.46
C ASP A 5 5.56 33.81 -1.96
N ARG A 6 4.80 34.50 -1.11
CA ARG A 6 4.86 34.39 0.35
C ARG A 6 4.53 33.00 0.90
N PHE A 7 3.75 32.20 0.17
CA PHE A 7 3.32 30.86 0.58
C PHE A 7 3.90 29.74 -0.28
N SER A 8 5.04 29.98 -0.91
CA SER A 8 5.74 28.99 -1.75
C SER A 8 6.10 27.70 -1.01
N HIS A 9 6.19 27.74 0.32
CA HIS A 9 6.41 26.58 1.18
C HIS A 9 5.20 25.67 1.32
N LEU A 10 4.00 26.08 0.88
CA LEU A 10 2.76 25.32 0.99
C LEU A 10 2.33 24.71 -0.35
N ALA A 11 1.61 23.59 -0.26
CA ALA A 11 0.88 23.05 -1.39
C ALA A 11 -0.34 23.93 -1.74
N PRO A 12 -0.77 24.01 -3.02
CA PRO A 12 -1.88 24.88 -3.43
C PRO A 12 -3.18 24.68 -2.64
N GLU A 13 -3.46 23.44 -2.23
CA GLU A 13 -4.64 23.11 -1.42
C GLU A 13 -4.54 23.64 0.01
N ALA A 14 -3.34 23.66 0.60
CA ALA A 14 -3.10 24.23 1.92
C ALA A 14 -3.22 25.76 1.89
N VAL A 15 -2.72 26.41 0.83
CA VAL A 15 -2.84 27.87 0.64
C VAL A 15 -4.30 28.29 0.60
N ARG A 16 -5.17 27.55 -0.10
CA ARG A 16 -6.62 27.85 -0.21
C ARG A 16 -7.35 27.83 1.13
N LEU A 17 -6.80 27.14 2.12
CA LEU A 17 -7.43 26.98 3.43
C LEU A 17 -6.82 27.86 4.54
N LEU A 18 -5.85 28.74 4.22
CA LEU A 18 -5.19 29.58 5.22
C LEU A 18 -6.18 30.47 6.00
N ASP A 19 -7.19 31.00 5.31
CA ASP A 19 -8.24 31.86 5.88
C ASP A 19 -9.52 31.10 6.22
N SER A 20 -9.52 29.76 6.09
CA SER A 20 -10.67 28.92 6.38
C SER A 20 -10.79 28.59 7.86
N SER A 21 -11.96 28.08 8.27
CA SER A 21 -12.21 27.62 9.63
C SER A 21 -11.23 26.51 10.06
N ALA A 22 -11.02 26.39 11.37
CA ALA A 22 -10.20 25.30 11.92
C ALA A 22 -10.68 23.90 11.48
N ALA A 23 -12.00 23.71 11.36
CA ALA A 23 -12.57 22.45 10.90
C ALA A 23 -12.17 22.12 9.44
N ALA A 24 -12.15 23.09 8.54
CA ALA A 24 -11.70 22.89 7.15
C ALA A 24 -10.20 22.56 7.11
N LYS A 25 -9.38 23.25 7.90
CA LYS A 25 -7.95 22.95 8.03
C LYS A 25 -7.71 21.54 8.57
N PHE A 26 -8.46 21.12 9.59
CA PHE A 26 -8.36 19.76 10.15
C PHE A 26 -8.75 18.69 9.14
N SER A 27 -9.81 18.93 8.36
CA SER A 27 -10.21 18.02 7.28
C SER A 27 -9.08 17.83 6.27
N LEU A 28 -8.35 18.89 5.89
CA LEU A 28 -7.18 18.73 5.01
C LEU A 28 -6.05 17.94 5.70
N ILE A 29 -5.74 18.25 6.96
CA ILE A 29 -4.67 17.58 7.73
C ILE A 29 -4.94 16.08 7.84
N GLU A 30 -6.19 15.67 7.98
CA GLU A 30 -6.58 14.25 8.14
C GLU A 30 -6.67 13.46 6.84
N ARG A 31 -6.72 14.12 5.68
CA ARG A 31 -6.71 13.41 4.41
C ARG A 31 -5.39 12.67 4.21
N ASP A 32 -5.48 11.49 3.64
CA ASP A 32 -4.29 10.76 3.20
C ASP A 32 -3.54 11.54 2.13
N LYS A 33 -2.23 11.53 2.24
CA LYS A 33 -1.32 12.22 1.32
C LYS A 33 -0.26 11.27 0.84
N VAL A 34 -0.11 11.19 -0.47
CA VAL A 34 0.97 10.43 -1.08
C VAL A 34 2.18 11.37 -1.26
N ILE A 35 3.27 11.05 -0.59
CA ILE A 35 4.54 11.73 -0.77
C ILE A 35 5.46 10.79 -1.58
N GLU A 36 5.70 11.16 -2.82
CA GLU A 36 6.53 10.37 -3.75
C GLU A 36 8.01 10.51 -3.40
N THR A 37 8.46 9.72 -2.44
CA THR A 37 9.88 9.58 -2.10
C THR A 37 10.54 8.55 -2.99
N GLN A 38 11.89 8.49 -2.99
CA GLN A 38 12.63 7.51 -3.78
C GLN A 38 12.21 6.07 -3.45
N ARG A 39 12.07 5.73 -2.16
CA ARG A 39 11.61 4.39 -1.73
C ARG A 39 10.19 4.08 -2.18
N PHE A 40 9.31 5.08 -2.20
CA PHE A 40 7.95 4.94 -2.72
C PHE A 40 7.95 4.66 -4.22
N GLN A 41 8.76 5.39 -4.99
CA GLN A 41 8.91 5.19 -6.44
C GLN A 41 9.51 3.83 -6.77
N ILE A 42 10.52 3.37 -6.02
CA ILE A 42 11.09 2.02 -6.17
C ILE A 42 10.01 0.95 -5.91
N GLY A 43 9.25 1.10 -4.82
CA GLY A 43 8.22 0.12 -4.45
C GLY A 43 7.10 0.03 -5.49
N THR A 44 6.53 1.18 -5.87
CA THR A 44 5.49 1.23 -6.91
C THR A 44 6.02 0.80 -8.27
N GLY A 45 7.26 1.17 -8.64
CA GLY A 45 7.91 0.75 -9.88
C GLY A 45 8.01 -0.77 -10.00
N ARG A 46 8.46 -1.47 -8.95
CA ARG A 46 8.50 -2.95 -8.95
C ARG A 46 7.11 -3.60 -9.12
N MET A 47 6.07 -3.02 -8.52
CA MET A 47 4.70 -3.50 -8.72
C MET A 47 4.21 -3.26 -10.16
N GLU A 48 4.57 -2.12 -10.76
CA GLU A 48 4.27 -1.82 -12.17
C GLU A 48 5.01 -2.76 -13.14
N ASP A 49 6.27 -3.11 -12.84
CA ASP A 49 7.03 -4.09 -13.61
C ASP A 49 6.32 -5.46 -13.61
N LEU A 50 5.82 -5.88 -12.45
CA LEU A 50 5.00 -7.10 -12.34
C LEU A 50 3.69 -6.98 -13.11
N TYR A 51 2.99 -5.85 -13.00
CA TYR A 51 1.78 -5.60 -13.77
C TYR A 51 2.03 -5.66 -15.29
N GLY A 52 3.17 -5.14 -15.75
CA GLY A 52 3.63 -5.20 -17.14
C GLY A 52 4.16 -6.55 -17.59
N HIS A 53 4.37 -7.50 -16.67
CA HIS A 53 5.01 -8.79 -16.98
C HIS A 53 4.26 -9.55 -18.09
N PRO A 54 4.96 -10.07 -19.11
CA PRO A 54 4.34 -10.87 -20.15
C PRO A 54 3.80 -12.19 -19.56
N ARG A 55 2.62 -12.62 -20.01
CA ARG A 55 1.97 -13.86 -19.54
C ARG A 55 2.64 -15.12 -20.07
N ILE A 56 3.93 -15.25 -19.84
CA ILE A 56 4.76 -16.37 -20.32
C ILE A 56 5.51 -16.98 -19.14
N GLY A 57 5.86 -18.25 -19.26
CA GLY A 57 6.69 -18.93 -18.27
C GLY A 57 6.06 -19.03 -16.87
N ARG A 58 6.88 -18.84 -15.86
CA ARG A 58 6.52 -18.79 -14.44
C ARG A 58 6.62 -17.35 -13.98
N PRO A 59 5.51 -16.68 -13.63
CA PRO A 59 5.55 -15.29 -13.22
C PRO A 59 6.34 -15.12 -11.91
N PRO A 60 7.10 -14.05 -11.78
CA PRO A 60 7.73 -13.68 -10.50
C PRO A 60 6.68 -13.20 -9.51
N ASN A 61 6.98 -13.30 -8.22
CA ASN A 61 6.15 -12.74 -7.16
C ASN A 61 6.99 -11.74 -6.36
N LEU A 62 6.33 -10.79 -5.70
CA LEU A 62 6.98 -9.80 -4.85
C LEU A 62 6.45 -9.94 -3.42
N LEU A 63 7.36 -9.95 -2.44
CA LEU A 63 7.03 -9.71 -1.04
C LEU A 63 7.51 -8.32 -0.64
N ALA A 64 6.58 -7.40 -0.39
CA ALA A 64 6.86 -6.11 0.25
C ALA A 64 6.63 -6.25 1.76
N TYR A 65 7.69 -6.17 2.55
CA TYR A 65 7.62 -6.43 3.98
C TYR A 65 8.28 -5.32 4.82
N GLY A 66 7.86 -5.23 6.06
CA GLY A 66 8.34 -4.25 7.03
C GLY A 66 7.29 -3.93 8.09
N PRO A 67 7.63 -3.07 9.06
CA PRO A 67 6.75 -2.73 10.18
C PRO A 67 5.37 -2.23 9.73
N SER A 68 4.37 -2.39 10.60
CA SER A 68 3.06 -1.77 10.39
C SER A 68 3.21 -0.23 10.36
N GLY A 69 2.41 0.42 9.51
CA GLY A 69 2.45 1.89 9.37
C GLY A 69 3.65 2.43 8.57
N ILE A 70 4.45 1.56 7.91
CA ILE A 70 5.61 2.01 7.11
C ILE A 70 5.22 2.58 5.74
N GLY A 71 4.00 2.31 5.26
CA GLY A 71 3.48 2.84 4.00
C GLY A 71 3.21 1.79 2.92
N LYS A 72 3.18 0.48 3.25
CA LYS A 72 2.89 -0.62 2.29
C LYS A 72 1.57 -0.39 1.52
N SER A 73 0.47 -0.19 2.25
CA SER A 73 -0.86 -0.01 1.65
C SER A 73 -0.93 1.26 0.78
N HIS A 74 -0.26 2.35 1.16
CA HIS A 74 -0.20 3.57 0.33
C HIS A 74 0.47 3.32 -1.04
N MET A 75 1.51 2.46 -1.10
CA MET A 75 2.13 2.06 -2.38
C MET A 75 1.15 1.24 -3.23
N ILE A 76 0.43 0.31 -2.60
CA ILE A 76 -0.59 -0.50 -3.28
C ILE A 76 -1.70 0.38 -3.83
N ASP A 77 -2.27 1.25 -3.00
CA ASP A 77 -3.36 2.15 -3.38
C ASP A 77 -2.95 3.04 -4.56
N ALA A 78 -1.72 3.53 -4.57
CA ALA A 78 -1.20 4.33 -5.67
C ALA A 78 -1.09 3.53 -6.98
N VAL A 79 -0.67 2.26 -6.92
CA VAL A 79 -0.62 1.38 -8.10
C VAL A 79 -2.02 1.02 -8.56
N VAL A 80 -2.92 0.66 -7.66
CA VAL A 80 -4.32 0.34 -7.97
C VAL A 80 -5.04 1.54 -8.60
N ALA A 81 -4.80 2.75 -8.09
CA ALA A 81 -5.39 3.98 -8.64
C ALA A 81 -4.97 4.28 -10.09
N ARG A 82 -3.77 3.84 -10.50
CA ARG A 82 -3.29 3.96 -11.90
C ARG A 82 -3.99 2.98 -12.84
N HIS A 83 -4.56 1.90 -12.30
CA HIS A 83 -5.21 0.82 -13.04
C HIS A 83 -6.67 0.63 -12.62
N PRO A 84 -7.55 1.64 -12.78
CA PRO A 84 -8.90 1.60 -12.23
C PRO A 84 -9.76 0.50 -12.85
N ILE A 85 -10.68 -0.01 -12.06
CA ILE A 85 -11.75 -0.89 -12.52
C ILE A 85 -12.62 -0.12 -13.54
N ARG A 86 -12.95 -0.78 -14.64
CA ARG A 86 -13.78 -0.20 -15.71
C ARG A 86 -14.73 -1.23 -16.31
N ARG A 87 -15.77 -0.78 -16.97
CA ARG A 87 -16.66 -1.64 -17.75
C ARG A 87 -16.23 -1.67 -19.21
N ASN A 88 -16.22 -2.89 -19.78
CA ASN A 88 -16.11 -3.04 -21.21
C ASN A 88 -17.38 -2.48 -21.85
N ARG A 89 -17.26 -1.45 -22.70
CA ARG A 89 -18.41 -0.82 -23.34
C ARG A 89 -19.20 -1.72 -24.28
N ALA A 90 -18.55 -2.72 -24.86
CA ALA A 90 -19.18 -3.65 -25.81
C ALA A 90 -19.91 -4.80 -25.12
N THR A 91 -19.35 -5.36 -24.02
CA THR A 91 -19.89 -6.56 -23.36
C THR A 91 -20.56 -6.25 -22.02
N GLY A 92 -20.34 -5.05 -21.45
CA GLY A 92 -20.81 -4.68 -20.10
C GLY A 92 -20.02 -5.33 -18.96
N GLU A 93 -19.07 -6.19 -19.26
CA GLU A 93 -18.26 -6.92 -18.28
C GLU A 93 -17.31 -5.99 -17.52
N LEU A 94 -17.04 -6.34 -16.26
CA LEU A 94 -16.04 -5.65 -15.45
C LEU A 94 -14.64 -6.06 -15.91
N ILE A 95 -13.81 -5.06 -16.15
CA ILE A 95 -12.35 -5.20 -16.32
C ILE A 95 -11.73 -4.80 -15.00
N ILE A 96 -11.03 -5.73 -14.36
CA ILE A 96 -10.39 -5.58 -13.05
C ILE A 96 -8.89 -5.85 -13.23
N PRO A 97 -8.12 -4.83 -13.61
CA PRO A 97 -6.70 -5.00 -13.95
C PRO A 97 -5.87 -5.54 -12.79
N ILE A 98 -6.21 -5.14 -11.57
CA ILE A 98 -5.59 -5.60 -10.33
C ILE A 98 -6.67 -6.17 -9.41
N ALA A 99 -6.55 -7.43 -9.04
CA ALA A 99 -7.38 -8.06 -8.03
C ALA A 99 -6.69 -7.88 -6.67
N GLN A 100 -7.26 -7.05 -5.80
CA GLN A 100 -6.74 -6.74 -4.47
C GLN A 100 -7.59 -7.45 -3.42
N MET A 101 -6.94 -8.14 -2.50
CA MET A 101 -7.58 -8.83 -1.40
C MET A 101 -6.72 -8.75 -0.14
N GLU A 102 -7.37 -8.79 1.02
CA GLU A 102 -6.70 -8.89 2.31
C GLU A 102 -6.54 -10.35 2.72
N PHE A 103 -5.44 -10.67 3.40
CA PHE A 103 -5.21 -12.02 3.89
C PHE A 103 -6.12 -12.29 5.10
N PRO A 104 -6.82 -13.46 5.13
CA PRO A 104 -7.77 -13.76 6.20
C PRO A 104 -7.09 -14.03 7.54
N PRO A 105 -7.81 -13.79 8.62
CA PRO A 105 -7.36 -14.20 9.94
C PRO A 105 -7.32 -15.74 10.12
N ASP A 106 -8.06 -16.49 9.29
CA ASP A 106 -8.10 -17.96 9.30
C ASP A 106 -7.99 -18.48 7.86
N PRO A 107 -6.77 -18.82 7.39
CA PRO A 107 -6.51 -19.16 6.01
C PRO A 107 -6.90 -20.59 5.70
N ASP A 108 -8.11 -20.78 5.21
CA ASP A 108 -8.45 -22.00 4.50
C ASP A 108 -8.48 -21.75 2.97
N ARG A 109 -8.42 -22.86 2.20
CA ARG A 109 -8.47 -22.81 0.73
C ARG A 109 -9.75 -22.17 0.22
N ARG A 110 -10.86 -22.41 0.87
CA ARG A 110 -12.17 -21.94 0.47
C ARG A 110 -12.34 -20.47 0.74
N TRP A 111 -11.78 -19.99 1.82
CA TRP A 111 -11.78 -18.58 2.15
C TRP A 111 -10.94 -17.76 1.16
N PHE A 112 -9.72 -18.20 0.87
CA PHE A 112 -8.89 -17.54 -0.16
C PHE A 112 -9.62 -17.45 -1.50
N ALA A 113 -10.23 -18.57 -1.92
CA ALA A 113 -10.99 -18.62 -3.16
C ALA A 113 -12.17 -17.64 -3.15
N LYS A 114 -12.85 -17.50 -2.00
CA LYS A 114 -13.95 -16.55 -1.81
C LYS A 114 -13.48 -15.12 -1.93
N GLU A 115 -12.40 -14.75 -1.25
CA GLU A 115 -11.88 -13.36 -1.30
C GLU A 115 -11.37 -13.01 -2.69
N LEU A 116 -10.67 -13.94 -3.36
CA LEU A 116 -10.26 -13.71 -4.74
C LEU A 116 -11.47 -13.57 -5.68
N ALA A 117 -12.51 -14.38 -5.48
CA ALA A 117 -13.74 -14.26 -6.26
C ALA A 117 -14.44 -12.90 -6.03
N LEU A 118 -14.51 -12.44 -4.77
CA LEU A 118 -15.05 -11.11 -4.43
C LEU A 118 -14.23 -10.00 -5.06
N ALA A 119 -12.89 -10.07 -5.00
CA ALA A 119 -11.99 -9.13 -5.64
C ALA A 119 -12.18 -9.07 -7.16
N LEU A 120 -12.66 -10.17 -7.77
CA LEU A 120 -13.00 -10.28 -9.19
C LEU A 120 -14.48 -9.92 -9.50
N GLY A 121 -15.18 -9.32 -8.53
CA GLY A 121 -16.57 -8.91 -8.70
C GLY A 121 -17.60 -10.06 -8.71
N TYR A 122 -17.22 -11.24 -8.21
CA TYR A 122 -18.12 -12.39 -8.12
C TYR A 122 -18.72 -12.49 -6.72
N HIS A 123 -20.00 -12.15 -6.57
CA HIS A 123 -20.70 -12.05 -5.28
C HIS A 123 -21.69 -13.19 -5.02
N THR A 124 -21.67 -14.25 -5.83
CA THR A 124 -22.54 -15.41 -5.66
C THR A 124 -21.84 -16.53 -4.89
N ALA A 125 -22.61 -17.51 -4.42
CA ALA A 125 -22.05 -18.65 -3.72
C ALA A 125 -21.06 -19.42 -4.60
N LEU A 126 -19.92 -19.77 -4.04
CA LEU A 126 -18.93 -20.60 -4.73
C LEU A 126 -19.45 -22.04 -4.86
N PRO A 127 -19.05 -22.76 -5.94
CA PRO A 127 -19.30 -24.18 -6.09
C PRO A 127 -18.86 -24.98 -4.85
N ARG A 128 -19.45 -26.14 -4.65
CA ARG A 128 -19.08 -27.01 -3.50
C ARG A 128 -17.77 -27.74 -3.77
N ASP A 129 -17.57 -28.18 -5.00
CA ASP A 129 -16.35 -28.88 -5.42
C ASP A 129 -15.17 -27.90 -5.59
N SER A 130 -14.02 -28.29 -5.09
CA SER A 130 -12.81 -27.43 -5.15
C SER A 130 -12.26 -27.28 -6.57
N ALA A 131 -12.42 -28.30 -7.43
CA ALA A 131 -11.98 -28.22 -8.82
C ALA A 131 -12.82 -27.19 -9.59
N ASP A 132 -14.12 -27.15 -9.37
CA ASP A 132 -15.04 -26.19 -9.96
C ASP A 132 -14.74 -24.77 -9.49
N VAL A 133 -14.38 -24.61 -8.20
CA VAL A 133 -13.95 -23.29 -7.65
C VAL A 133 -12.72 -22.78 -8.36
N PHE A 134 -11.69 -23.61 -8.54
CA PHE A 134 -10.46 -23.18 -9.21
C PHE A 134 -10.68 -22.89 -10.71
N ALA A 135 -11.49 -23.70 -11.39
CA ALA A 135 -11.87 -23.44 -12.78
C ALA A 135 -12.63 -22.10 -12.91
N LEU A 136 -13.54 -21.81 -11.98
CA LEU A 136 -14.24 -20.54 -11.90
C LEU A 136 -13.27 -19.37 -11.73
N LEU A 137 -12.33 -19.46 -10.79
CA LEU A 137 -11.37 -18.39 -10.54
C LEU A 137 -10.48 -18.10 -11.74
N LEU A 138 -9.94 -19.12 -12.39
CA LEU A 138 -9.13 -18.96 -13.61
C LEU A 138 -9.92 -18.30 -14.74
N ARG A 139 -11.17 -18.73 -14.93
CA ARG A 139 -12.07 -18.11 -15.91
C ARG A 139 -12.32 -16.62 -15.58
N ARG A 140 -12.63 -16.32 -14.32
CA ARG A 140 -12.86 -14.93 -13.86
C ARG A 140 -11.64 -14.04 -14.00
N LEU A 141 -10.46 -14.53 -13.67
CA LEU A 141 -9.19 -13.81 -13.89
C LEU A 141 -8.99 -13.47 -15.39
N HIS A 142 -9.37 -14.38 -16.27
CA HIS A 142 -9.29 -14.16 -17.71
C HIS A 142 -10.33 -13.15 -18.20
N GLU A 143 -11.60 -13.33 -17.85
CA GLU A 143 -12.73 -12.43 -18.20
C GLU A 143 -12.50 -11.01 -17.69
N ALA A 144 -12.08 -10.87 -16.44
CA ALA A 144 -11.74 -9.59 -15.83
C ALA A 144 -10.45 -8.95 -16.38
N ARG A 145 -9.71 -9.64 -17.24
CA ARG A 145 -8.41 -9.21 -17.78
C ARG A 145 -7.41 -8.83 -16.71
N THR A 146 -7.44 -9.52 -15.57
CA THR A 146 -6.56 -9.24 -14.43
C THR A 146 -5.11 -9.48 -14.80
N ARG A 147 -4.22 -8.56 -14.44
CA ARG A 147 -2.80 -8.56 -14.74
C ARG A 147 -1.93 -8.75 -13.49
N LEU A 148 -2.44 -8.41 -12.33
CA LEU A 148 -1.76 -8.51 -11.06
C LEU A 148 -2.75 -8.94 -9.97
N ILE A 149 -2.31 -9.80 -9.05
CA ILE A 149 -3.06 -10.15 -7.85
C ILE A 149 -2.27 -9.61 -6.65
N ILE A 150 -2.92 -8.85 -5.78
CA ILE A 150 -2.32 -8.32 -4.55
C ILE A 150 -3.01 -8.96 -3.36
N CYS A 151 -2.21 -9.57 -2.49
CA CYS A 151 -2.65 -10.16 -1.22
C CYS A 151 -1.98 -9.41 -0.08
N GLU A 152 -2.76 -8.62 0.66
CA GLU A 152 -2.25 -7.80 1.75
C GLU A 152 -2.26 -8.54 3.08
N GLU A 153 -1.36 -8.08 3.98
CA GLU A 153 -1.31 -8.48 5.39
C GLU A 153 -1.13 -9.99 5.64
N ILE A 154 -0.23 -10.65 4.89
CA ILE A 154 0.15 -12.04 5.19
C ILE A 154 0.93 -12.16 6.52
N GLY A 155 0.93 -11.12 7.33
CA GLY A 155 1.65 -11.04 8.59
C GLY A 155 1.13 -11.98 9.69
N ASN A 156 -0.10 -12.48 9.58
CA ASN A 156 -0.69 -13.42 10.53
C ASN A 156 -0.27 -14.88 10.27
N LEU A 157 0.37 -15.18 9.14
CA LEU A 157 0.84 -16.54 8.80
C LEU A 157 1.69 -17.21 9.90
N PRO A 158 2.57 -16.51 10.66
CA PRO A 158 3.33 -17.14 11.75
C PRO A 158 2.48 -17.75 12.86
N SER A 159 1.24 -17.31 13.04
CA SER A 159 0.32 -17.88 14.03
C SER A 159 -0.32 -19.20 13.58
N PHE A 160 -0.13 -19.58 12.30
CA PHE A 160 -0.70 -20.80 11.73
C PHE A 160 0.27 -21.98 11.79
N ARG A 161 -0.29 -23.19 11.71
CA ARG A 161 0.51 -24.41 11.62
C ARG A 161 1.28 -24.43 10.31
N TYR A 162 2.47 -24.95 10.31
CA TYR A 162 3.35 -25.06 9.13
C TYR A 162 2.61 -25.64 7.90
N ARG A 163 1.74 -26.63 8.11
CA ARG A 163 0.93 -27.24 7.04
C ARG A 163 0.00 -26.25 6.37
N GLU A 164 -0.68 -25.42 7.14
CA GLU A 164 -1.64 -24.42 6.62
C GLU A 164 -0.91 -23.36 5.76
N VAL A 165 0.28 -22.95 6.20
CA VAL A 165 1.15 -22.05 5.44
C VAL A 165 1.57 -22.68 4.11
N GLN A 166 1.97 -23.95 4.10
CA GLN A 166 2.35 -24.68 2.90
C GLN A 166 1.16 -24.86 1.94
N GLU A 167 -0.02 -25.12 2.46
CA GLU A 167 -1.24 -25.22 1.66
C GLU A 167 -1.59 -23.90 1.00
N PHE A 168 -1.48 -22.79 1.71
CA PHE A 168 -1.68 -21.44 1.16
C PHE A 168 -0.70 -21.15 0.01
N TYR A 169 0.60 -21.31 0.23
CA TYR A 169 1.58 -21.09 -0.83
C TYR A 169 1.42 -22.06 -2.00
N GLY A 170 1.04 -23.32 -1.73
CA GLY A 170 0.74 -24.28 -2.78
C GLY A 170 -0.37 -23.82 -3.70
N MET A 171 -1.43 -23.27 -3.12
CA MET A 171 -2.62 -22.78 -3.82
C MET A 171 -2.32 -21.49 -4.61
N THR A 172 -1.72 -20.50 -3.97
CA THR A 172 -1.38 -19.22 -4.63
C THR A 172 -0.40 -19.44 -5.78
N ARG A 173 0.61 -20.32 -5.56
CA ARG A 173 1.54 -20.75 -6.60
C ARG A 173 0.83 -21.42 -7.77
N TRP A 174 -0.15 -22.27 -7.50
CA TRP A 174 -0.90 -22.95 -8.55
C TRP A 174 -1.69 -21.95 -9.37
N ILE A 175 -2.45 -21.04 -8.73
CA ILE A 175 -3.20 -19.97 -9.41
C ILE A 175 -2.27 -19.12 -10.28
N SER A 176 -1.17 -18.63 -9.73
CA SER A 176 -0.20 -17.81 -10.45
C SER A 176 0.39 -18.54 -11.66
N ASN A 177 0.74 -19.82 -11.52
CA ASN A 177 1.27 -20.62 -12.63
C ASN A 177 0.23 -20.89 -13.73
N GLN A 178 -1.03 -21.15 -13.37
CA GLN A 178 -2.09 -21.45 -14.35
C GLN A 178 -2.56 -20.18 -15.07
N SER A 179 -2.78 -19.10 -14.33
CA SER A 179 -3.23 -17.83 -14.91
C SER A 179 -2.11 -17.04 -15.60
N LYS A 180 -0.83 -17.35 -15.29
CA LYS A 180 0.35 -16.58 -15.70
C LYS A 180 0.31 -15.14 -15.18
N ILE A 181 -0.30 -14.93 -14.02
CA ILE A 181 -0.42 -13.62 -13.36
C ILE A 181 0.54 -13.56 -12.18
N PRO A 182 1.41 -12.54 -12.11
CA PRO A 182 2.25 -12.28 -10.95
C PRO A 182 1.41 -11.95 -9.71
N MET A 183 2.00 -12.18 -8.53
CA MET A 183 1.36 -11.84 -7.26
C MET A 183 2.27 -10.94 -6.43
N VAL A 184 1.68 -9.96 -5.78
CA VAL A 184 2.30 -9.13 -4.74
C VAL A 184 1.72 -9.53 -3.40
N TYR A 185 2.60 -9.72 -2.44
CA TYR A 185 2.23 -9.96 -1.05
C TYR A 185 2.77 -8.84 -0.18
N THR A 186 2.00 -8.44 0.83
CA THR A 186 2.52 -7.57 1.86
C THR A 186 2.45 -8.22 3.23
N GLY A 187 3.41 -7.88 4.09
CA GLY A 187 3.43 -8.42 5.44
C GLY A 187 4.44 -7.72 6.34
N THR A 188 4.60 -8.27 7.54
CA THR A 188 5.65 -7.88 8.48
C THR A 188 6.93 -8.69 8.24
N ASP A 189 7.99 -8.40 9.00
CA ASP A 189 9.24 -9.19 8.97
C ASP A 189 9.00 -10.67 9.30
N ALA A 190 7.95 -10.99 10.06
CA ALA A 190 7.55 -12.37 10.33
C ALA A 190 7.14 -13.13 9.06
N ALA A 191 6.51 -12.46 8.09
CA ALA A 191 6.16 -13.06 6.80
C ALA A 191 7.40 -13.44 5.98
N LEU A 192 8.51 -12.69 6.10
CA LEU A 192 9.77 -13.03 5.46
C LEU A 192 10.32 -14.36 5.97
N GLY A 193 10.31 -14.58 7.29
CA GLY A 193 10.81 -15.81 7.90
C GLY A 193 10.09 -17.07 7.38
N LEU A 194 8.79 -16.97 7.08
CA LEU A 194 8.02 -18.09 6.51
C LEU A 194 8.41 -18.41 5.07
N ILE A 195 8.67 -17.37 4.27
CA ILE A 195 9.13 -17.56 2.88
C ILE A 195 10.53 -18.14 2.85
N GLU A 196 11.42 -17.70 3.74
CA GLU A 196 12.80 -18.18 3.82
C GLU A 196 12.91 -19.62 4.34
N GLY A 197 11.94 -20.07 5.10
CA GLY A 197 11.87 -21.45 5.58
C GLY A 197 11.72 -22.53 4.49
N ASP A 198 11.35 -22.13 3.27
CA ASP A 198 11.24 -23.03 2.12
C ASP A 198 12.01 -22.48 0.92
N VAL A 199 13.11 -23.14 0.56
CA VAL A 199 14.00 -22.76 -0.56
C VAL A 199 13.26 -22.68 -1.90
N GLN A 200 12.25 -23.52 -2.12
CA GLN A 200 11.49 -23.51 -3.39
C GLN A 200 10.56 -22.30 -3.47
N ILE A 201 10.01 -21.88 -2.35
CA ILE A 201 9.18 -20.67 -2.22
C ILE A 201 10.10 -19.45 -2.35
N ALA A 202 11.17 -19.39 -1.57
CA ALA A 202 12.09 -18.26 -1.51
C ALA A 202 12.65 -17.84 -2.89
N ARG A 203 12.96 -18.81 -3.76
CA ARG A 203 13.49 -18.55 -5.12
C ARG A 203 12.49 -17.86 -6.07
N ARG A 204 11.23 -17.78 -5.71
CA ARG A 204 10.17 -17.19 -6.56
C ARG A 204 9.77 -15.80 -6.14
N PHE A 205 10.26 -15.35 -5.00
CA PHE A 205 9.93 -14.07 -4.45
C PHE A 205 11.08 -13.09 -4.59
N GLU A 206 10.80 -12.00 -5.28
CA GLU A 206 11.58 -10.80 -5.09
C GLU A 206 11.22 -10.21 -3.73
N ARG A 207 12.19 -9.58 -3.08
CA ARG A 207 12.04 -9.01 -1.75
C ARG A 207 12.16 -7.50 -1.82
N LEU A 208 11.17 -6.82 -1.26
CA LEU A 208 11.16 -5.38 -1.07
C LEU A 208 11.06 -5.08 0.43
N ALA A 209 12.21 -4.84 1.04
CA ALA A 209 12.26 -4.43 2.44
C ALA A 209 11.89 -2.96 2.58
N LEU A 210 10.89 -2.67 3.39
CA LEU A 210 10.49 -1.32 3.78
C LEU A 210 10.92 -1.10 5.23
N THR A 211 12.10 -0.54 5.40
CA THR A 211 12.69 -0.28 6.73
C THR A 211 12.21 1.06 7.28
N PRO A 212 12.20 1.23 8.62
CA PRO A 212 12.01 2.54 9.21
C PRO A 212 12.96 3.58 8.62
N TRP A 213 12.54 4.83 8.58
CA TRP A 213 13.38 5.93 8.15
C TRP A 213 14.63 6.03 9.03
N GLY A 214 15.79 6.27 8.42
CA GLY A 214 16.96 6.74 9.15
C GLY A 214 16.83 8.22 9.51
N PRO A 215 17.64 8.76 10.43
CA PRO A 215 17.68 10.20 10.75
C PRO A 215 18.54 10.96 9.70
N ASP A 216 18.23 10.78 8.42
CA ASP A 216 19.00 11.22 7.26
C ASP A 216 18.28 12.29 6.41
N ALA A 217 18.89 12.62 5.27
CA ALA A 217 18.35 13.62 4.35
C ALA A 217 17.04 13.17 3.68
N GLU A 218 16.84 11.85 3.46
CA GLU A 218 15.62 11.31 2.87
C GLU A 218 14.44 11.50 3.83
N PHE A 219 14.63 11.20 5.12
CA PHE A 219 13.64 11.45 6.15
C PHE A 219 13.29 12.94 6.27
N ALA A 220 14.32 13.80 6.29
CA ALA A 220 14.09 15.25 6.33
C ALA A 220 13.33 15.74 5.08
N GLY A 221 13.62 15.18 3.91
CA GLY A 221 12.90 15.43 2.66
C GLY A 221 11.42 15.03 2.74
N PHE A 222 11.12 13.84 3.26
CA PHE A 222 9.76 13.38 3.51
C PHE A 222 9.00 14.33 4.44
N VAL A 223 9.60 14.69 5.58
CA VAL A 223 8.99 15.61 6.57
C VAL A 223 8.69 16.97 5.93
N LYS A 224 9.66 17.56 5.23
CA LYS A 224 9.47 18.84 4.53
C LYS A 224 8.36 18.77 3.47
N ALA A 225 8.31 17.70 2.70
CA ALA A 225 7.26 17.49 1.71
C ALA A 225 5.88 17.34 2.36
N TYR A 226 5.78 16.64 3.50
CA TYR A 226 4.54 16.51 4.25
C TYR A 226 4.07 17.84 4.84
N LEU A 227 4.97 18.64 5.40
CA LEU A 227 4.64 19.95 5.99
C LEU A 227 4.02 20.92 4.99
N ARG A 228 4.27 20.77 3.70
CA ARG A 228 3.62 21.59 2.66
C ARG A 228 2.10 21.47 2.64
N PHE A 229 1.55 20.39 3.17
CA PHE A 229 0.11 20.16 3.25
C PHE A 229 -0.51 20.65 4.57
N ILE A 230 0.30 21.19 5.48
CA ILE A 230 -0.19 21.73 6.76
C ILE A 230 -0.46 23.24 6.57
N PRO A 231 -1.73 23.70 6.68
CA PRO A 231 -2.12 25.08 6.37
C PRO A 231 -1.77 26.04 7.51
N LEU A 232 -0.48 26.30 7.67
CA LEU A 232 0.09 27.30 8.60
C LEU A 232 0.81 28.37 7.79
N ARG A 233 0.68 29.64 8.20
CA ARG A 233 1.16 30.79 7.41
C ARG A 233 2.68 30.89 7.36
N GLU A 234 3.35 30.52 8.45
CA GLU A 234 4.79 30.56 8.57
C GLU A 234 5.41 29.17 8.31
N PRO A 235 6.56 29.11 7.63
CA PRO A 235 7.26 27.85 7.45
C PRO A 235 7.76 27.28 8.77
N THR A 236 7.54 26.01 8.98
CA THR A 236 8.11 25.27 10.11
C THR A 236 9.62 25.11 9.92
N VAL A 237 10.40 25.45 10.95
CA VAL A 237 11.86 25.34 10.90
C VAL A 237 12.30 23.88 11.06
N CYS A 238 12.56 23.20 9.92
CA CYS A 238 13.05 21.82 9.88
C CYS A 238 14.56 21.75 10.08
N ASN A 239 15.08 22.21 11.22
CA ASN A 239 16.48 22.09 11.56
C ASN A 239 16.82 20.65 12.02
N ARG A 240 18.11 20.38 12.24
CA ARG A 240 18.59 19.07 12.68
C ARG A 240 17.97 18.60 13.99
N GLU A 241 17.72 19.51 14.93
CA GLU A 241 17.13 19.22 16.22
C GLU A 241 15.67 18.76 16.06
N PHE A 242 14.87 19.50 15.29
CA PHE A 242 13.48 19.15 14.98
C PHE A 242 13.38 17.76 14.34
N ILE A 243 14.20 17.50 13.31
CA ILE A 243 14.22 16.22 12.60
C ILE A 243 14.64 15.08 13.55
N SER A 244 15.65 15.29 14.38
CA SER A 244 16.12 14.28 15.35
C SER A 244 15.06 13.97 16.42
N LYS A 245 14.40 14.99 16.97
CA LYS A 245 13.30 14.80 17.94
C LYS A 245 12.12 14.04 17.32
N LEU A 246 11.71 14.43 16.12
CA LEU A 246 10.62 13.78 15.40
C LEU A 246 10.96 12.31 15.07
N HIS A 247 12.17 12.05 14.60
CA HIS A 247 12.64 10.69 14.32
C HIS A 247 12.61 9.83 15.60
N LYS A 248 13.19 10.33 16.70
CA LYS A 248 13.20 9.63 17.98
C LYS A 248 11.79 9.33 18.50
N ALA A 249 10.86 10.30 18.38
CA ALA A 249 9.49 10.14 18.83
C ALA A 249 8.65 9.19 17.97
N SER A 250 8.96 9.07 16.67
CA SER A 250 8.24 8.24 15.72
C SER A 250 8.84 6.85 15.53
N GLY A 251 10.10 6.64 15.98
CA GLY A 251 10.87 5.45 15.64
C GLY A 251 11.13 5.29 14.14
N GLY A 252 11.03 6.37 13.37
CA GLY A 252 11.15 6.33 11.91
C GLY A 252 9.97 5.65 11.19
N ILE A 253 8.84 5.43 11.86
CA ILE A 253 7.64 4.84 11.25
C ILE A 253 6.79 5.94 10.62
N THR A 254 6.48 5.82 9.33
CA THR A 254 5.78 6.84 8.54
C THR A 254 4.45 7.28 9.18
N ASP A 255 3.60 6.34 9.55
CA ASP A 255 2.31 6.62 10.21
C ASP A 255 2.48 7.37 11.52
N SER A 256 3.48 7.00 12.33
CA SER A 256 3.80 7.69 13.59
C SER A 256 4.27 9.13 13.34
N VAL A 257 5.10 9.35 12.31
CA VAL A 257 5.53 10.70 11.90
C VAL A 257 4.32 11.56 11.53
N VAL A 258 3.46 11.04 10.67
CA VAL A 258 2.24 11.70 10.21
C VAL A 258 1.32 12.05 11.40
N LYS A 259 1.08 11.11 12.29
CA LYS A 259 0.24 11.31 13.49
C LYS A 259 0.81 12.39 14.40
N ILE A 260 2.13 12.42 14.63
CA ILE A 260 2.79 13.44 15.44
C ILE A 260 2.64 14.82 14.79
N LEU A 261 2.93 14.94 13.49
CA LEU A 261 2.83 16.21 12.77
C LEU A 261 1.38 16.71 12.72
N ASN A 262 0.41 15.84 12.48
CA ASN A 262 -1.01 16.19 12.45
C ASN A 262 -1.50 16.69 13.81
N ARG A 263 -1.11 16.03 14.91
CA ARG A 263 -1.45 16.47 16.27
C ARG A 263 -0.83 17.83 16.59
N ALA A 264 0.44 18.03 16.24
CA ALA A 264 1.12 19.30 16.43
C ALA A 264 0.45 20.41 15.62
N ALA A 265 0.09 20.14 14.35
CA ALA A 265 -0.60 21.09 13.47
C ALA A 265 -1.97 21.51 14.04
N LYS A 266 -2.77 20.54 14.50
CA LYS A 266 -4.08 20.85 15.11
C LYS A 266 -3.94 21.73 16.36
N ARG A 267 -2.95 21.44 17.22
CA ARG A 267 -2.67 22.26 18.40
C ARG A 267 -2.23 23.68 18.03
N ALA A 268 -1.35 23.81 17.03
CA ALA A 268 -0.93 25.12 16.53
C ALA A 268 -2.12 25.95 16.03
N ILE A 269 -2.98 25.36 15.20
CA ILE A 269 -4.18 26.02 14.67
C ILE A 269 -5.14 26.42 15.80
N GLN A 270 -5.37 25.56 16.79
CA GLN A 270 -6.23 25.85 17.95
C GLN A 270 -5.66 26.95 18.85
N GLY A 271 -4.34 27.00 19.01
CA GLY A 271 -3.62 28.00 19.79
C GLY A 271 -3.34 29.30 19.03
N GLY A 272 -3.77 29.41 17.75
CA GLY A 272 -3.50 30.62 16.95
C GLY A 272 -2.05 30.78 16.51
N SER A 273 -1.26 29.70 16.53
CA SER A 273 0.14 29.72 16.06
C SER A 273 0.20 29.52 14.56
N ASP A 274 1.03 30.32 13.89
CA ASP A 274 1.23 30.25 12.44
C ASP A 274 2.31 29.26 11.99
N ARG A 275 2.97 28.54 12.91
CA ARG A 275 3.98 27.49 12.63
C ARG A 275 3.98 26.41 13.70
N LEU A 276 4.63 25.27 13.40
CA LEU A 276 4.97 24.25 14.39
C LEU A 276 6.21 24.68 15.18
N THR A 277 6.18 24.47 16.49
CA THR A 277 7.28 24.75 17.43
C THR A 277 7.75 23.49 18.13
#